data_b315ae8e3cfa7faf466932fa7cba53e5
#
_entry.id   b315ae8e3cfa7faf466932fa7cba53e5
#
_cell.length_a   1.000
_cell.length_b   1.000
_cell.length_c   1.000
_cell.angle_alpha   90.00
_cell.angle_beta   90.00
_cell.angle_gamma   90.00
#
_symmetry.space_group_name_H-M   'P 1'
#
loop_
_entity.id
_entity.type
_entity.pdbx_description
1 polymer ?
#
loop_
_entity_poly.entity_id
_entity_poly.type
_entity_poly.pdbx_seq_one_letter_code
_entity_poly.pdbx_strand_id
1 'polypeptide(L)'
;MSTMKIKFWGTRGSISAPGPTTTKYGGNTACVEVSDSQTLAILDAGTGIRLLGEDLLRRGPERVEWHLFISHFHFDHIGGFPFFRPLYMKGNKFTIYGCEGTGRKLENIFVGQMSPEYFPVTMSEMPAELNFVQLTTRPIHLNGWTVTPAYINHPGLALAYKIDTGKSKIVYMTDNEPFRYLLRQQSKKQEVFDDLKRGQVELEREDLMLVDFFEGADLLIHDAQYTQEEYPPHLGWGHSFYEFALEMALQGHVKKLLFFHHDPDRTDADLDTQLEKIQTLA
;
A
#
# COMPACT_ATOMS: atom_id res chain seq x y z
N MET A 1 18.94 -15.47 14.82
CA MET A 1 18.00 -15.49 13.68
C MET A 1 17.33 -14.15 13.66
N SER A 2 17.40 -13.43 12.56
CA SER A 2 16.81 -12.09 12.44
C SER A 2 15.28 -12.21 12.40
N THR A 3 14.61 -11.50 13.30
CA THR A 3 13.14 -11.38 13.30
C THR A 3 12.74 -10.31 12.32
N MET A 4 11.79 -10.60 11.42
CA MET A 4 11.21 -9.58 10.54
C MET A 4 10.41 -8.57 11.37
N LYS A 5 10.60 -7.30 11.07
CA LYS A 5 9.90 -6.18 11.70
C LYS A 5 9.08 -5.45 10.65
N ILE A 6 7.87 -5.07 11.02
CA ILE A 6 6.99 -4.24 10.20
C ILE A 6 6.64 -3.02 11.02
N LYS A 7 6.77 -1.84 10.42
CA LYS A 7 6.45 -0.57 11.05
C LYS A 7 5.64 0.30 10.11
N PHE A 8 4.50 0.77 10.59
CA PHE A 8 3.61 1.66 9.85
C PHE A 8 4.01 3.12 10.14
N TRP A 9 4.27 3.88 9.10
CA TRP A 9 4.62 5.29 9.13
C TRP A 9 3.48 6.17 8.63
N GLY A 10 2.58 5.57 7.87
CA GLY A 10 1.35 6.15 7.37
C GLY A 10 0.36 5.06 7.00
N THR A 11 -0.89 5.24 7.35
CA THR A 11 -1.98 4.27 7.20
C THR A 11 -3.22 4.86 6.53
N ARG A 12 -3.23 6.19 6.31
CA ARG A 12 -4.36 6.89 5.70
C ARG A 12 -4.36 6.79 4.19
N GLY A 13 -5.54 6.74 3.61
CA GLY A 13 -5.79 6.86 2.20
C GLY A 13 -6.07 8.29 1.75
N SER A 14 -5.96 8.51 0.46
CA SER A 14 -6.34 9.71 -0.28
C SER A 14 -5.59 10.98 0.11
N ILE A 15 -5.58 11.37 1.38
CA ILE A 15 -4.91 12.58 1.88
C ILE A 15 -4.54 12.42 3.36
N SER A 16 -3.53 13.17 3.79
CA SER A 16 -3.15 13.22 5.21
C SER A 16 -4.25 13.85 6.06
N ALA A 17 -4.58 13.21 7.19
CA ALA A 17 -5.59 13.64 8.14
C ALA A 17 -4.97 13.85 9.55
N PRO A 18 -4.09 14.83 9.74
CA PRO A 18 -3.48 15.10 11.04
C PRO A 18 -4.49 15.75 11.98
N GLY A 19 -4.58 15.26 13.21
CA GLY A 19 -5.50 15.86 14.20
C GLY A 19 -5.52 15.09 15.51
N PRO A 20 -6.18 15.61 16.54
CA PRO A 20 -6.27 14.96 17.84
C PRO A 20 -7.07 13.65 17.79
N THR A 21 -7.92 13.46 16.78
CA THR A 21 -8.77 12.29 16.60
C THR A 21 -8.12 11.19 15.74
N THR A 22 -6.89 11.40 15.26
CA THR A 22 -6.15 10.48 14.39
C THR A 22 -4.76 10.15 14.91
N THR A 23 -4.55 10.23 16.22
CA THR A 23 -3.22 10.03 16.84
C THR A 23 -2.86 8.58 17.06
N LYS A 24 -3.83 7.70 17.27
CA LYS A 24 -3.63 6.27 17.53
C LYS A 24 -3.19 5.51 16.28
N TYR A 25 -3.92 5.67 15.19
CA TYR A 25 -3.62 5.02 13.90
C TYR A 25 -2.74 5.87 12.98
N GLY A 26 -2.58 7.15 13.32
CA GLY A 26 -1.79 8.11 12.55
C GLY A 26 -2.57 8.84 11.46
N GLY A 27 -2.11 10.04 11.12
CA GLY A 27 -2.71 10.90 10.09
C GLY A 27 -1.90 10.98 8.78
N ASN A 28 -0.80 10.24 8.65
CA ASN A 28 0.01 10.22 7.42
C ASN A 28 -0.52 9.20 6.42
N THR A 29 -0.29 9.46 5.12
CA THR A 29 -0.63 8.57 4.03
C THR A 29 0.41 7.47 3.84
N ALA A 30 0.09 6.49 3.01
CA ALA A 30 0.67 5.17 2.87
C ALA A 30 2.21 5.13 2.91
N CYS A 31 2.76 4.51 3.95
CA CYS A 31 4.19 4.17 4.04
C CYS A 31 4.40 3.07 5.08
N VAL A 32 4.93 1.94 4.66
CA VAL A 32 5.22 0.79 5.52
C VAL A 32 6.68 0.38 5.38
N GLU A 33 7.37 0.22 6.50
CA GLU A 33 8.71 -0.34 6.58
C GLU A 33 8.62 -1.82 6.89
N VAL A 34 9.29 -2.64 6.08
CA VAL A 34 9.54 -4.06 6.34
C VAL A 34 11.05 -4.26 6.41
N SER A 35 11.54 -4.80 7.52
CA SER A 35 12.98 -4.91 7.71
C SER A 35 13.38 -6.13 8.52
N ASP A 36 14.60 -6.61 8.28
CA ASP A 36 15.34 -7.54 9.12
C ASP A 36 16.77 -7.03 9.37
N SER A 37 17.69 -7.87 9.82
CA SER A 37 19.09 -7.48 10.07
C SER A 37 19.87 -7.15 8.79
N GLN A 38 19.40 -7.58 7.60
CA GLN A 38 20.13 -7.45 6.34
C GLN A 38 19.43 -6.55 5.34
N THR A 39 18.10 -6.56 5.30
CA THR A 39 17.29 -5.92 4.28
C THR A 39 16.29 -4.95 4.87
N LEU A 40 16.06 -3.85 4.19
CA LEU A 40 15.00 -2.89 4.48
C LEU A 40 14.27 -2.56 3.18
N ALA A 41 12.99 -2.84 3.15
CA ALA A 41 12.06 -2.44 2.10
C ALA A 41 11.08 -1.39 2.64
N ILE A 42 10.80 -0.40 1.83
CA ILE A 42 9.80 0.63 2.07
C ILE A 42 8.68 0.38 1.07
N LEU A 43 7.46 0.25 1.53
CA LEU A 43 6.27 0.07 0.71
C LEU A 43 5.51 1.39 0.72
N ASP A 44 5.47 2.02 -0.44
CA ASP A 44 4.96 3.35 -0.74
C ASP A 44 5.69 4.53 -0.06
N ALA A 45 5.55 5.69 -0.69
CA ALA A 45 6.22 6.95 -0.34
C ALA A 45 5.21 8.09 -0.10
N GLY A 46 4.07 7.77 0.54
CA GLY A 46 3.15 8.78 1.03
C GLY A 46 3.78 9.64 2.12
N THR A 47 3.02 10.52 2.75
CA THR A 47 3.57 11.50 3.71
C THR A 47 4.25 10.87 4.93
N GLY A 48 3.92 9.60 5.24
CA GLY A 48 4.59 8.82 6.29
C GLY A 48 6.09 8.64 6.07
N ILE A 49 6.57 8.65 4.82
CA ILE A 49 7.99 8.45 4.50
C ILE A 49 8.88 9.56 5.08
N ARG A 50 8.36 10.77 5.29
CA ARG A 50 9.09 11.85 5.94
C ARG A 50 9.55 11.45 7.34
N LEU A 51 8.65 10.89 8.15
CA LEU A 51 8.98 10.42 9.50
C LEU A 51 9.91 9.21 9.49
N LEU A 52 9.72 8.28 8.56
CA LEU A 52 10.65 7.18 8.33
C LEU A 52 12.05 7.72 8.03
N GLY A 53 12.18 8.74 7.18
CA GLY A 53 13.46 9.36 6.85
C GLY A 53 14.19 9.93 8.07
N GLU A 54 13.46 10.64 8.95
CA GLU A 54 14.01 11.14 10.21
C GLU A 54 14.49 10.01 11.13
N ASP A 55 13.74 8.93 11.19
CA ASP A 55 14.08 7.76 12.02
C ASP A 55 15.30 7.02 11.48
N LEU A 56 15.38 6.82 10.16
CA LEU A 56 16.55 6.22 9.50
C LEU A 56 17.84 7.02 9.76
N LEU A 57 17.76 8.34 9.70
CA LEU A 57 18.91 9.22 10.00
C LEU A 57 19.34 9.12 11.46
N ARG A 58 18.41 8.93 12.40
CA ARG A 58 18.72 8.73 13.82
C ARG A 58 19.31 7.36 14.13
N ARG A 59 18.94 6.33 13.36
CA ARG A 59 19.51 4.97 13.50
C ARG A 59 20.99 4.92 13.11
N GLY A 60 21.47 5.93 12.35
CA GLY A 60 22.86 6.01 11.89
C GLY A 60 23.11 5.30 10.57
N PRO A 61 24.35 5.34 10.06
CA PRO A 61 24.68 4.96 8.68
C PRO A 61 24.84 3.44 8.46
N GLU A 62 24.16 2.59 9.22
CA GLU A 62 24.32 1.13 9.08
C GLU A 62 23.92 0.59 7.70
N ARG A 63 23.17 1.36 6.90
CA ARG A 63 22.75 0.97 5.55
C ARG A 63 22.88 2.15 4.60
N VAL A 64 23.46 1.88 3.46
CA VAL A 64 23.61 2.83 2.35
C VAL A 64 22.69 2.48 1.17
N GLU A 65 22.02 1.33 1.22
CA GLU A 65 21.15 0.85 0.14
C GLU A 65 19.75 0.52 0.67
N TRP A 66 18.75 1.09 0.02
CA TRP A 66 17.34 0.91 0.35
C TRP A 66 16.50 0.55 -0.87
N HIS A 67 15.46 -0.23 -0.63
CA HIS A 67 14.52 -0.71 -1.63
C HIS A 67 13.15 -0.06 -1.39
N LEU A 68 12.71 0.78 -2.33
CA LEU A 68 11.42 1.46 -2.29
C LEU A 68 10.48 0.84 -3.33
N PHE A 69 9.43 0.21 -2.87
CA PHE A 69 8.39 -0.42 -3.71
C PHE A 69 7.17 0.47 -3.76
N ILE A 70 6.81 0.94 -4.94
CA ILE A 70 5.65 1.79 -5.19
C ILE A 70 4.52 0.94 -5.74
N SER A 71 3.41 0.92 -5.03
CA SER A 71 2.20 0.20 -5.46
C SER A 71 1.62 0.82 -6.73
N HIS A 72 1.41 2.13 -6.71
CA HIS A 72 0.92 2.94 -7.83
C HIS A 72 1.24 4.43 -7.61
N PHE A 73 0.77 5.32 -8.49
CA PHE A 73 1.24 6.71 -8.53
C PHE A 73 0.21 7.75 -8.08
N HIS A 74 -0.83 7.37 -7.34
CA HIS A 74 -1.67 8.36 -6.69
C HIS A 74 -0.88 9.13 -5.64
N PHE A 75 -1.31 10.37 -5.40
CA PHE A 75 -0.50 11.33 -4.67
C PHE A 75 -0.23 10.92 -3.23
N ASP A 76 -1.15 10.23 -2.60
CA ASP A 76 -1.02 9.70 -1.24
C ASP A 76 -0.03 8.53 -1.11
N HIS A 77 0.41 7.92 -2.24
CA HIS A 77 1.44 6.88 -2.30
C HIS A 77 2.82 7.38 -2.71
N ILE A 78 2.92 8.57 -3.29
CA ILE A 78 4.21 9.14 -3.74
C ILE A 78 4.48 10.56 -3.21
N GLY A 79 3.48 11.25 -2.66
CA GLY A 79 3.56 12.69 -2.30
C GLY A 79 4.60 13.02 -1.23
N GLY A 80 5.03 12.05 -0.43
CA GLY A 80 6.09 12.22 0.56
C GLY A 80 7.52 12.09 0.02
N PHE A 81 7.69 11.52 -1.19
CA PHE A 81 9.01 11.25 -1.76
C PHE A 81 9.93 12.49 -1.79
N PRO A 82 9.50 13.69 -2.23
CA PRO A 82 10.35 14.88 -2.24
C PRO A 82 10.83 15.32 -0.84
N PHE A 83 10.17 14.86 0.22
CA PHE A 83 10.46 15.19 1.62
C PHE A 83 11.24 14.10 2.35
N PHE A 84 11.68 13.05 1.64
CA PHE A 84 12.43 11.95 2.21
C PHE A 84 13.91 12.32 2.34
N ARG A 85 14.31 12.83 3.49
CA ARG A 85 15.65 13.38 3.76
C ARG A 85 16.82 12.49 3.35
N PRO A 86 16.79 11.15 3.47
CA PRO A 86 17.89 10.31 3.00
C PRO A 86 18.25 10.45 1.51
N LEU A 87 17.32 10.93 0.64
CA LEU A 87 17.60 11.23 -0.77
C LEU A 87 18.60 12.40 -0.96
N TYR A 88 18.67 13.27 0.04
CA TYR A 88 19.55 14.45 0.05
C TYR A 88 20.91 14.19 0.70
N MET A 89 21.29 12.92 0.89
CA MET A 89 22.55 12.53 1.50
C MET A 89 23.42 11.80 0.51
N LYS A 90 24.62 12.35 0.26
CA LYS A 90 25.63 11.74 -0.61
C LYS A 90 26.05 10.37 -0.06
N GLY A 91 26.13 9.39 -0.93
CA GLY A 91 26.54 8.02 -0.60
C GLY A 91 25.36 7.06 -0.35
N ASN A 92 24.15 7.59 -0.19
CA ASN A 92 22.96 6.75 -0.13
C ASN A 92 22.58 6.24 -1.53
N LYS A 93 22.04 5.02 -1.58
CA LYS A 93 21.56 4.38 -2.80
C LYS A 93 20.13 3.91 -2.63
N PHE A 94 19.30 4.22 -3.59
CA PHE A 94 17.91 3.79 -3.62
C PHE A 94 17.62 3.05 -4.91
N THR A 95 17.05 1.85 -4.77
CA THR A 95 16.40 1.18 -5.89
C THR A 95 14.90 1.33 -5.73
N ILE A 96 14.28 2.03 -6.66
CA ILE A 96 12.85 2.35 -6.68
C ILE A 96 12.20 1.42 -7.68
N TYR A 97 11.28 0.60 -7.18
CA TYR A 97 10.53 -0.39 -7.93
C TYR A 97 9.09 0.08 -8.10
N GLY A 98 8.51 -0.11 -9.27
CA GLY A 98 7.11 0.20 -9.52
C GLY A 98 6.67 -0.25 -10.91
N CYS A 99 5.38 -0.21 -11.18
CA CYS A 99 4.86 -0.50 -12.51
C CYS A 99 5.14 0.66 -13.48
N GLU A 100 4.83 0.46 -14.74
CA GLU A 100 4.75 1.53 -15.72
C GLU A 100 3.52 2.39 -15.43
N GLY A 101 3.66 3.70 -15.47
CA GLY A 101 2.49 4.58 -15.50
C GLY A 101 1.80 4.55 -16.86
N THR A 102 0.63 5.11 -16.98
CA THR A 102 -0.13 5.16 -18.23
C THR A 102 0.65 5.93 -19.29
N GLY A 103 1.48 5.22 -20.06
CA GLY A 103 2.34 5.81 -21.11
C GLY A 103 3.55 6.62 -20.59
N ARG A 104 3.92 6.48 -19.31
CA ARG A 104 5.10 7.15 -18.72
C ARG A 104 5.98 6.14 -18.01
N LYS A 105 7.30 6.25 -18.21
CA LYS A 105 8.29 5.48 -17.44
C LYS A 105 8.25 5.86 -15.97
N LEU A 106 8.53 4.91 -15.09
CA LEU A 106 8.59 5.09 -13.63
C LEU A 106 9.38 6.34 -13.22
N GLU A 107 10.61 6.50 -13.73
CA GLU A 107 11.45 7.66 -13.45
C GLU A 107 10.79 9.00 -13.81
N ASN A 108 10.14 9.08 -14.98
CA ASN A 108 9.52 10.32 -15.48
C ASN A 108 8.34 10.78 -14.61
N ILE A 109 7.72 9.88 -13.86
CA ILE A 109 6.65 10.21 -12.92
C ILE A 109 7.23 10.97 -11.74
N PHE A 110 8.33 10.47 -11.17
CA PHE A 110 9.03 11.14 -10.06
C PHE A 110 9.68 12.46 -10.48
N VAL A 111 10.28 12.50 -11.68
CA VAL A 111 10.77 13.77 -12.26
C VAL A 111 9.64 14.80 -12.40
N GLY A 112 8.47 14.36 -12.88
CA GLY A 112 7.31 15.24 -13.03
C GLY A 112 6.76 15.77 -11.70
N GLN A 113 6.78 14.95 -10.64
CA GLN A 113 6.37 15.36 -9.31
C GLN A 113 7.30 16.45 -8.73
N MET A 114 8.56 16.44 -9.13
CA MET A 114 9.58 17.40 -8.71
C MET A 114 9.87 18.48 -9.74
N SER A 115 8.92 18.76 -10.65
CA SER A 115 9.05 19.89 -11.55
C SER A 115 9.02 21.21 -10.77
N PRO A 116 9.71 22.26 -11.25
CA PRO A 116 9.82 23.56 -10.54
C PRO A 116 8.48 24.23 -10.20
N GLU A 117 7.40 23.85 -10.89
CA GLU A 117 6.05 24.33 -10.59
C GLU A 117 5.50 23.78 -9.27
N TYR A 118 5.99 22.61 -8.82
CA TYR A 118 5.49 21.90 -7.66
C TYR A 118 6.51 21.80 -6.53
N PHE A 119 7.81 21.74 -6.87
CA PHE A 119 8.87 21.55 -5.89
C PHE A 119 10.14 22.34 -6.28
N PRO A 120 10.81 23.02 -5.31
CA PRO A 120 11.93 23.91 -5.64
C PRO A 120 13.24 23.20 -5.97
N VAL A 121 13.34 21.89 -5.70
CA VAL A 121 14.54 21.07 -5.95
C VAL A 121 14.19 20.01 -6.98
N THR A 122 14.97 19.94 -8.06
CA THR A 122 14.78 18.92 -9.09
C THR A 122 15.39 17.58 -8.65
N MET A 123 14.92 16.47 -9.23
CA MET A 123 15.45 15.15 -8.91
C MET A 123 16.95 15.03 -9.24
N SER A 124 17.44 15.73 -10.25
CA SER A 124 18.87 15.74 -10.62
C SER A 124 19.79 16.43 -9.59
N GLU A 125 19.22 17.19 -8.67
CA GLU A 125 19.95 17.86 -7.60
C GLU A 125 20.06 16.98 -6.32
N MET A 126 19.37 15.83 -6.30
CA MET A 126 19.49 14.87 -5.19
C MET A 126 20.85 14.18 -5.23
N PRO A 127 21.66 14.26 -4.16
CA PRO A 127 23.02 13.67 -4.15
C PRO A 127 23.04 12.16 -3.93
N ALA A 128 21.90 11.53 -3.61
CA ALA A 128 21.78 10.07 -3.53
C ALA A 128 21.78 9.44 -4.94
N GLU A 129 22.26 8.21 -5.04
CA GLU A 129 22.18 7.41 -6.26
C GLU A 129 20.78 6.79 -6.36
N LEU A 130 20.06 7.10 -7.45
CA LEU A 130 18.70 6.59 -7.69
C LEU A 130 18.71 5.63 -8.88
N ASN A 131 18.22 4.43 -8.66
CA ASN A 131 18.02 3.41 -9.69
C ASN A 131 16.53 3.08 -9.80
N PHE A 132 15.94 3.19 -10.99
CA PHE A 132 14.53 2.92 -11.24
C PHE A 132 14.38 1.58 -11.97
N VAL A 133 13.62 0.67 -11.37
CA VAL A 133 13.36 -0.67 -11.89
C VAL A 133 11.88 -0.83 -12.18
N GLN A 134 11.54 -0.88 -13.46
CA GLN A 134 10.17 -1.13 -13.90
C GLN A 134 9.81 -2.59 -13.71
N LEU A 135 8.73 -2.84 -12.98
CA LEU A 135 8.27 -4.17 -12.63
C LEU A 135 7.24 -4.73 -13.61
N THR A 136 7.27 -6.05 -13.68
CA THR A 136 6.18 -6.90 -14.15
C THR A 136 5.75 -7.80 -12.98
N THR A 137 5.07 -8.90 -13.24
CA THR A 137 4.74 -9.91 -12.21
C THR A 137 5.89 -10.88 -11.87
N ARG A 138 7.12 -10.64 -12.42
CA ARG A 138 8.27 -11.52 -12.14
C ARG A 138 8.83 -11.26 -10.74
N PRO A 139 9.13 -12.31 -9.97
CA PRO A 139 9.76 -12.18 -8.67
C PRO A 139 11.13 -11.48 -8.73
N ILE A 140 11.45 -10.74 -7.68
CA ILE A 140 12.74 -10.09 -7.43
C ILE A 140 13.36 -10.73 -6.19
N HIS A 141 14.67 -10.91 -6.20
CA HIS A 141 15.43 -11.47 -5.08
C HIS A 141 16.28 -10.40 -4.41
N LEU A 142 16.10 -10.21 -3.12
CA LEU A 142 16.79 -9.22 -2.29
C LEU A 142 17.34 -9.87 -1.02
N ASN A 143 18.64 -10.12 -0.94
CA ASN A 143 19.30 -10.58 0.28
C ASN A 143 18.56 -11.72 1.02
N GLY A 144 18.09 -12.73 0.29
CA GLY A 144 17.34 -13.86 0.83
C GLY A 144 15.82 -13.67 0.92
N TRP A 145 15.31 -12.51 0.53
CA TRP A 145 13.89 -12.30 0.32
C TRP A 145 13.51 -12.54 -1.13
N THR A 146 12.32 -13.04 -1.36
CA THR A 146 11.65 -13.05 -2.67
C THR A 146 10.49 -12.10 -2.63
N VAL A 147 10.53 -11.04 -3.43
CA VAL A 147 9.42 -10.09 -3.58
C VAL A 147 8.71 -10.37 -4.88
N THR A 148 7.45 -10.76 -4.80
CA THR A 148 6.62 -11.08 -5.97
C THR A 148 5.55 -10.00 -6.13
N PRO A 149 5.53 -9.25 -7.25
CA PRO A 149 4.45 -8.32 -7.57
C PRO A 149 3.25 -9.05 -8.17
N ALA A 150 2.04 -8.53 -7.93
CA ALA A 150 0.83 -8.92 -8.64
C ALA A 150 -0.01 -7.68 -8.97
N TYR A 151 -0.65 -7.66 -10.14
CA TYR A 151 -1.60 -6.60 -10.47
C TYR A 151 -2.87 -6.75 -9.65
N ILE A 152 -3.39 -5.62 -9.18
CA ILE A 152 -4.62 -5.50 -8.40
C ILE A 152 -5.63 -4.59 -9.10
N ASN A 153 -6.87 -4.62 -8.64
CA ASN A 153 -7.96 -3.87 -9.25
C ASN A 153 -8.03 -2.45 -8.70
N HIS A 154 -7.45 -1.51 -9.44
CA HIS A 154 -7.46 -0.09 -9.09
C HIS A 154 -7.48 0.76 -10.37
N PRO A 155 -8.05 1.99 -10.38
CA PRO A 155 -7.94 2.88 -11.52
C PRO A 155 -6.49 3.15 -11.92
N GLY A 156 -6.10 2.72 -13.11
CA GLY A 156 -4.71 2.69 -13.57
C GLY A 156 -4.03 1.34 -13.28
N LEU A 157 -2.70 1.33 -13.30
CA LEU A 157 -1.92 0.14 -12.97
C LEU A 157 -1.45 0.21 -11.51
N ALA A 158 -1.83 -0.79 -10.72
CA ALA A 158 -1.43 -0.91 -9.33
C ALA A 158 -0.89 -2.32 -9.03
N LEU A 159 0.06 -2.42 -8.10
CA LEU A 159 0.72 -3.64 -7.70
C LEU A 159 0.55 -3.92 -6.20
N ALA A 160 0.17 -5.14 -5.88
CA ALA A 160 0.43 -5.73 -4.57
C ALA A 160 1.84 -6.32 -4.53
N TYR A 161 2.40 -6.45 -3.34
CA TYR A 161 3.71 -7.04 -3.11
C TYR A 161 3.63 -8.18 -2.09
N LYS A 162 4.06 -9.38 -2.47
CA LYS A 162 4.28 -10.50 -1.56
C LYS A 162 5.77 -10.60 -1.25
N ILE A 163 6.14 -10.44 0.02
CA ILE A 163 7.50 -10.58 0.54
C ILE A 163 7.58 -11.93 1.25
N ASP A 164 8.36 -12.84 0.69
CA ASP A 164 8.61 -14.17 1.25
C ASP A 164 10.09 -14.29 1.63
N THR A 165 10.36 -14.59 2.89
CA THR A 165 11.71 -14.79 3.44
C THR A 165 12.07 -16.26 3.62
N GLY A 166 11.21 -17.16 3.16
CA GLY A 166 11.29 -18.59 3.46
C GLY A 166 10.86 -18.96 4.89
N LYS A 167 10.61 -17.97 5.77
CA LYS A 167 10.14 -18.15 7.15
C LYS A 167 8.86 -17.38 7.45
N SER A 168 8.68 -16.27 6.79
CA SER A 168 7.51 -15.40 6.94
C SER A 168 7.08 -14.89 5.57
N LYS A 169 5.78 -14.88 5.34
CA LYS A 169 5.13 -14.38 4.15
C LYS A 169 4.26 -13.19 4.52
N ILE A 170 4.60 -12.02 3.99
CA ILE A 170 3.86 -10.77 4.20
C ILE A 170 3.34 -10.31 2.85
N VAL A 171 2.09 -9.88 2.81
CA VAL A 171 1.49 -9.30 1.61
C VAL A 171 1.01 -7.89 1.91
N TYR A 172 1.42 -6.96 1.07
CA TYR A 172 0.95 -5.59 1.01
C TYR A 172 0.06 -5.44 -0.21
N MET A 173 -1.23 -5.28 0.01
CA MET A 173 -2.25 -5.13 -1.02
C MET A 173 -3.14 -3.95 -0.65
N THR A 174 -2.66 -2.75 -0.96
CA THR A 174 -3.38 -1.49 -0.82
C THR A 174 -4.19 -1.22 -2.07
N ASP A 175 -5.23 -0.37 -1.98
CA ASP A 175 -5.97 0.18 -3.12
C ASP A 175 -6.47 -0.91 -4.10
N ASN A 176 -7.26 -1.83 -3.56
CA ASN A 176 -7.83 -2.93 -4.32
C ASN A 176 -9.35 -2.92 -4.22
N GLU A 177 -10.03 -2.73 -5.34
CA GLU A 177 -11.49 -2.81 -5.42
C GLU A 177 -11.94 -4.22 -5.80
N PRO A 178 -13.07 -4.74 -5.26
CA PRO A 178 -13.62 -6.01 -5.70
C PRO A 178 -13.85 -6.06 -7.21
N PHE A 179 -13.34 -7.09 -7.92
CA PHE A 179 -13.49 -7.22 -9.38
C PHE A 179 -14.93 -7.34 -9.82
N ARG A 180 -15.79 -7.94 -9.02
CA ARG A 180 -17.21 -8.09 -9.31
C ARG A 180 -17.88 -6.77 -9.69
N TYR A 181 -17.44 -5.69 -9.09
CA TYR A 181 -18.09 -4.39 -9.27
C TYR A 181 -17.46 -3.56 -10.39
N LEU A 182 -16.23 -3.83 -10.77
CA LEU A 182 -15.58 -3.15 -11.90
C LEU A 182 -16.32 -3.37 -13.23
N LEU A 183 -16.73 -4.60 -13.50
CA LEU A 183 -17.41 -4.97 -14.74
C LEU A 183 -18.86 -4.43 -14.81
N ARG A 184 -19.43 -3.99 -13.69
CA ARG A 184 -20.81 -3.53 -13.57
C ARG A 184 -20.96 -2.00 -13.47
N GLN A 185 -19.89 -1.24 -13.55
CA GLN A 185 -19.84 0.19 -13.27
C GLN A 185 -20.85 1.06 -14.02
N GLN A 186 -21.32 0.69 -15.20
CA GLN A 186 -22.12 1.59 -16.02
C GLN A 186 -23.64 1.29 -16.04
N SER A 187 -24.09 0.07 -15.72
CA SER A 187 -25.51 -0.28 -15.92
C SER A 187 -26.26 -0.79 -14.69
N LYS A 188 -25.60 -1.05 -13.54
CA LYS A 188 -26.20 -1.86 -12.49
C LYS A 188 -25.90 -1.41 -11.04
N LYS A 189 -25.72 -0.11 -10.78
CA LYS A 189 -25.53 0.40 -9.40
C LYS A 189 -26.61 -0.11 -8.42
N GLN A 190 -27.85 -0.25 -8.89
CA GLN A 190 -28.96 -0.71 -8.04
C GLN A 190 -28.82 -2.21 -7.69
N GLU A 191 -28.38 -3.06 -8.60
CA GLU A 191 -28.14 -4.48 -8.32
C GLU A 191 -27.02 -4.65 -7.29
N VAL A 192 -25.95 -3.86 -7.39
CA VAL A 192 -24.87 -3.84 -6.38
C VAL A 192 -25.40 -3.45 -5.01
N PHE A 193 -26.23 -2.42 -4.92
CA PHE A 193 -26.89 -2.04 -3.68
C PHE A 193 -27.73 -3.18 -3.09
N ASP A 194 -28.45 -3.90 -3.94
CA ASP A 194 -29.33 -4.98 -3.51
C ASP A 194 -28.53 -6.22 -3.07
N ASP A 195 -27.41 -6.51 -3.73
CA ASP A 195 -26.49 -7.59 -3.35
C ASP A 195 -25.83 -7.30 -1.98
N LEU A 196 -25.29 -6.10 -1.81
CA LEU A 196 -24.67 -5.68 -0.55
C LEU A 196 -25.67 -5.66 0.62
N LYS A 197 -26.90 -5.19 0.40
CA LYS A 197 -27.96 -5.23 1.43
C LYS A 197 -28.34 -6.64 1.87
N ARG A 198 -28.13 -7.64 1.01
CA ARG A 198 -28.33 -9.05 1.36
C ARG A 198 -27.17 -9.64 2.15
N GLY A 199 -26.09 -8.87 2.40
CA GLY A 199 -24.90 -9.33 3.11
C GLY A 199 -24.08 -10.38 2.33
N GLN A 200 -24.24 -10.43 1.02
CA GLN A 200 -23.54 -11.41 0.17
C GLN A 200 -22.24 -10.80 -0.36
N VAL A 201 -21.13 -11.24 0.20
CA VAL A 201 -19.80 -11.02 -0.37
C VAL A 201 -19.46 -12.22 -1.25
N GLU A 202 -19.52 -12.05 -2.57
CA GLU A 202 -19.10 -13.09 -3.51
C GLU A 202 -17.82 -12.65 -4.19
N LEU A 203 -16.84 -13.58 -4.25
CA LEU A 203 -15.55 -13.35 -4.93
C LEU A 203 -15.68 -13.81 -6.39
N GLU A 204 -15.20 -12.97 -7.31
CA GLU A 204 -15.06 -13.32 -8.72
C GLU A 204 -13.76 -14.11 -8.93
N ARG A 205 -13.60 -14.65 -10.14
CA ARG A 205 -12.40 -15.43 -10.50
C ARG A 205 -11.11 -14.65 -10.29
N GLU A 206 -11.11 -13.38 -10.63
CA GLU A 206 -9.96 -12.47 -10.49
C GLU A 206 -9.63 -12.21 -9.01
N ASP A 207 -10.65 -12.09 -8.15
CA ASP A 207 -10.46 -12.01 -6.70
C ASP A 207 -9.83 -13.29 -6.17
N LEU A 208 -10.30 -14.46 -6.63
CA LEU A 208 -9.75 -15.77 -6.26
C LEU A 208 -8.28 -15.94 -6.71
N MET A 209 -7.88 -15.37 -7.84
CA MET A 209 -6.47 -15.35 -8.24
C MET A 209 -5.60 -14.54 -7.28
N LEU A 210 -6.14 -13.47 -6.70
CA LEU A 210 -5.45 -12.73 -5.64
C LEU A 210 -5.43 -13.50 -4.32
N VAL A 211 -6.50 -14.25 -4.01
CA VAL A 211 -6.51 -15.19 -2.86
C VAL A 211 -5.39 -16.21 -2.99
N ASP A 212 -5.24 -16.87 -4.14
CA ASP A 212 -4.15 -17.80 -4.42
C ASP A 212 -2.76 -17.13 -4.28
N PHE A 213 -2.65 -15.86 -4.71
CA PHE A 213 -1.40 -15.11 -4.62
C PHE A 213 -0.93 -14.94 -3.16
N PHE A 214 -1.83 -14.71 -2.21
CA PHE A 214 -1.46 -14.52 -0.81
C PHE A 214 -1.80 -15.70 0.11
N GLU A 215 -2.23 -16.84 -0.44
CA GLU A 215 -2.62 -18.00 0.36
C GLU A 215 -1.61 -18.34 1.45
N GLY A 216 -2.11 -18.57 2.67
CA GLY A 216 -1.32 -18.91 3.85
C GLY A 216 -0.34 -17.83 4.30
N ALA A 217 -0.56 -16.57 3.94
CA ALA A 217 0.28 -15.47 4.40
C ALA A 217 0.24 -15.33 5.92
N ASP A 218 1.40 -15.02 6.53
CA ASP A 218 1.47 -14.73 7.96
C ASP A 218 0.81 -13.37 8.28
N LEU A 219 0.87 -12.44 7.32
CA LEU A 219 0.25 -11.13 7.40
C LEU A 219 -0.23 -10.67 6.03
N LEU A 220 -1.49 -10.28 5.95
CA LEU A 220 -2.07 -9.51 4.84
C LEU A 220 -2.36 -8.09 5.33
N ILE A 221 -1.79 -7.11 4.68
CA ILE A 221 -2.12 -5.68 4.82
C ILE A 221 -3.02 -5.36 3.64
N HIS A 222 -4.29 -5.10 3.89
CA HIS A 222 -5.30 -4.92 2.85
C HIS A 222 -6.04 -3.59 3.00
N ASP A 223 -6.31 -2.93 1.88
CA ASP A 223 -7.21 -1.78 1.82
C ASP A 223 -8.59 -2.13 2.41
N ALA A 224 -9.10 -1.23 3.22
CA ALA A 224 -10.46 -1.27 3.75
C ALA A 224 -10.92 0.15 4.09
N GLN A 225 -11.15 0.96 3.07
CA GLN A 225 -11.49 2.36 3.23
C GLN A 225 -12.93 2.55 3.68
N TYR A 226 -13.85 1.68 3.21
CA TYR A 226 -15.28 1.82 3.41
C TYR A 226 -15.88 0.74 4.31
N THR A 227 -17.07 1.01 4.86
CA THR A 227 -17.99 -0.05 5.29
C THR A 227 -18.78 -0.55 4.08
N GLN A 228 -19.45 -1.68 4.23
CA GLN A 228 -20.31 -2.24 3.17
C GLN A 228 -21.44 -1.28 2.77
N GLU A 229 -21.99 -0.51 3.71
CA GLU A 229 -23.03 0.48 3.47
C GLU A 229 -22.51 1.73 2.75
N GLU A 230 -21.26 2.13 3.01
CA GLU A 230 -20.64 3.31 2.40
C GLU A 230 -20.11 3.04 0.99
N TYR A 231 -19.78 1.79 0.67
CA TYR A 231 -19.10 1.44 -0.57
C TYR A 231 -19.88 1.77 -1.86
N PRO A 232 -21.22 1.57 -1.98
CA PRO A 232 -21.92 1.71 -3.26
C PRO A 232 -21.78 3.06 -3.97
N PRO A 233 -21.79 4.22 -3.31
CA PRO A 233 -21.53 5.49 -4.00
C PRO A 233 -20.08 5.65 -4.48
N HIS A 234 -19.12 4.85 -3.96
CA HIS A 234 -17.70 4.91 -4.26
C HIS A 234 -17.22 3.84 -5.26
N LEU A 235 -18.16 3.16 -5.91
CA LEU A 235 -17.88 2.20 -6.98
C LEU A 235 -16.98 2.81 -8.07
N GLY A 236 -15.88 2.13 -8.37
CA GLY A 236 -14.91 2.58 -9.36
C GLY A 236 -13.85 3.53 -8.81
N TRP A 237 -13.81 3.74 -7.50
CA TRP A 237 -12.77 4.54 -6.86
C TRP A 237 -11.52 3.74 -6.53
N GLY A 238 -11.60 2.40 -6.64
CA GLY A 238 -10.43 1.53 -6.50
C GLY A 238 -10.17 1.04 -5.08
N HIS A 239 -11.19 1.05 -4.20
CA HIS A 239 -11.04 0.70 -2.80
C HIS A 239 -12.03 -0.37 -2.34
N SER A 240 -11.63 -1.08 -1.28
CA SER A 240 -12.43 -2.14 -0.66
C SER A 240 -13.22 -1.66 0.56
N PHE A 241 -14.09 -2.55 1.02
CA PHE A 241 -14.78 -2.46 2.29
C PHE A 241 -14.35 -3.60 3.23
N TYR A 242 -14.55 -3.42 4.53
CA TYR A 242 -14.01 -4.29 5.59
C TYR A 242 -14.41 -5.77 5.42
N GLU A 243 -15.68 -6.01 5.10
CA GLU A 243 -16.24 -7.37 4.97
C GLU A 243 -15.63 -8.11 3.77
N PHE A 244 -15.36 -7.41 2.66
CA PHE A 244 -14.68 -8.00 1.52
C PHE A 244 -13.22 -8.38 1.86
N ALA A 245 -12.49 -7.48 2.51
CA ALA A 245 -11.11 -7.75 2.92
C ALA A 245 -11.05 -8.94 3.91
N LEU A 246 -12.04 -9.07 4.81
CA LEU A 246 -12.17 -10.22 5.70
C LEU A 246 -12.42 -11.51 4.92
N GLU A 247 -13.39 -11.52 3.99
CA GLU A 247 -13.72 -12.71 3.18
C GLU A 247 -12.50 -13.18 2.37
N MET A 248 -11.79 -12.27 1.72
CA MET A 248 -10.55 -12.55 1.01
C MET A 248 -9.52 -13.22 1.95
N ALA A 249 -9.32 -12.67 3.15
CA ALA A 249 -8.36 -13.18 4.11
C ALA A 249 -8.73 -14.57 4.66
N LEU A 250 -10.02 -14.82 4.90
CA LEU A 250 -10.54 -16.12 5.35
C LEU A 250 -10.32 -17.20 4.27
N GLN A 251 -10.69 -16.90 3.03
CA GLN A 251 -10.50 -17.83 1.91
C GLN A 251 -9.02 -18.12 1.64
N GLY A 252 -8.14 -17.11 1.79
CA GLY A 252 -6.70 -17.27 1.64
C GLY A 252 -5.99 -17.85 2.87
N HIS A 253 -6.71 -18.31 3.89
CA HIS A 253 -6.14 -18.88 5.12
C HIS A 253 -5.05 -17.98 5.74
N VAL A 254 -5.27 -16.67 5.71
CA VAL A 254 -4.34 -15.67 6.23
C VAL A 254 -4.32 -15.73 7.76
N LYS A 255 -3.12 -15.76 8.35
CA LYS A 255 -3.00 -15.84 9.82
C LYS A 255 -3.36 -14.55 10.53
N LYS A 256 -3.08 -13.41 9.88
CA LYS A 256 -3.37 -12.08 10.42
C LYS A 256 -3.73 -11.12 9.30
N LEU A 257 -4.89 -10.48 9.41
CA LEU A 257 -5.33 -9.39 8.55
C LEU A 257 -5.11 -8.05 9.26
N LEU A 258 -4.56 -7.06 8.56
CA LEU A 258 -4.52 -5.67 8.98
C LEU A 258 -5.23 -4.82 7.95
N PHE A 259 -6.22 -4.06 8.39
CA PHE A 259 -6.86 -3.06 7.57
C PHE A 259 -5.95 -1.84 7.41
N PHE A 260 -5.92 -1.33 6.22
CA PHE A 260 -5.02 -0.26 5.80
C PHE A 260 -5.78 0.75 4.93
N HIS A 261 -5.15 1.84 4.55
CA HIS A 261 -5.71 2.86 3.66
C HIS A 261 -7.02 3.44 4.20
N HIS A 262 -7.01 3.79 5.50
CA HIS A 262 -8.19 4.30 6.19
C HIS A 262 -8.68 5.62 5.59
N ASP A 263 -9.99 5.74 5.46
CA ASP A 263 -10.65 6.97 5.04
C ASP A 263 -10.16 8.17 5.89
N PRO A 264 -9.79 9.31 5.28
CA PRO A 264 -9.27 10.46 6.01
C PRO A 264 -10.26 11.05 7.02
N ASP A 265 -11.56 10.89 6.81
CA ASP A 265 -12.60 11.42 7.68
C ASP A 265 -12.89 10.51 8.90
N ARG A 266 -12.34 9.27 8.94
CA ARG A 266 -12.50 8.37 10.08
C ARG A 266 -11.62 8.76 11.25
N THR A 267 -12.23 8.86 12.41
CA THR A 267 -11.51 9.02 13.68
C THR A 267 -10.93 7.69 14.17
N ASP A 268 -10.02 7.74 15.13
CA ASP A 268 -9.49 6.55 15.81
C ASP A 268 -10.61 5.73 16.46
N ALA A 269 -11.64 6.40 17.02
CA ALA A 269 -12.80 5.73 17.62
C ALA A 269 -13.68 5.00 16.59
N ASP A 270 -13.82 5.57 15.38
CA ASP A 270 -14.54 4.93 14.30
C ASP A 270 -13.82 3.65 13.86
N LEU A 271 -12.48 3.71 13.74
CA LEU A 271 -11.66 2.55 13.39
C LEU A 271 -11.73 1.45 14.45
N ASP A 272 -11.71 1.80 15.74
CA ASP A 272 -11.89 0.85 16.84
C ASP A 272 -13.27 0.17 16.74
N THR A 273 -14.32 0.95 16.50
CA THR A 273 -15.69 0.45 16.36
C THR A 273 -15.82 -0.51 15.16
N GLN A 274 -15.21 -0.17 14.01
CA GLN A 274 -15.21 -1.07 12.85
C GLN A 274 -14.43 -2.36 13.13
N LEU A 275 -13.28 -2.27 13.79
CA LEU A 275 -12.51 -3.45 14.15
C LEU A 275 -13.33 -4.40 15.06
N GLU A 276 -13.98 -3.88 16.07
CA GLU A 276 -14.86 -4.68 16.96
C GLU A 276 -15.97 -5.38 16.19
N LYS A 277 -16.65 -4.67 15.28
CA LYS A 277 -17.70 -5.27 14.44
C LYS A 277 -17.16 -6.42 13.59
N ILE A 278 -16.05 -6.20 12.88
CA ILE A 278 -15.47 -7.21 12.01
C ILE A 278 -14.95 -8.43 12.78
N GLN A 279 -14.41 -8.24 13.98
CA GLN A 279 -14.00 -9.35 14.86
C GLN A 279 -15.16 -10.26 15.29
N THR A 280 -16.41 -9.76 15.28
CA THR A 280 -17.57 -10.62 15.55
C THR A 280 -18.01 -11.46 14.34
N LEU A 281 -17.52 -11.14 13.14
CA LEU A 281 -17.81 -11.87 11.91
C LEU A 281 -16.75 -12.93 11.57
N ALA A 282 -15.54 -12.81 12.16
CA ALA A 282 -14.40 -13.70 11.94
C ALA A 282 -14.46 -14.92 12.86
#